data_db99f8430776654d9085618355f99e95
#
_entry.id   db99f8430776654d9085618355f99e95
#
_cell.length_a   1.000
_cell.length_b   1.000
_cell.length_c   1.000
_cell.angle_alpha   90.00
_cell.angle_beta   90.00
_cell.angle_gamma   90.00
#
_symmetry.space_group_name_H-M   'P 1'
#
loop_
_entity.id
_entity.type
_entity.pdbx_description
1 polymer ?
#
loop_
_entity_poly.entity_id
_entity_poly.type
_entity_poly.pdbx_seq_one_letter_code
_entity_poly.pdbx_strand_id
1 'polypeptide(L)'
;LKKKIRFNKKINDYFIKNYYEPNIQINLTKELLKLANSSIDISDGLIADLEKMINNQNLSYQINEYKVPMSKILTMIIKDHKLKKSQLISNGDDYQILFTASPSKARIIENKSKLLQVKITKIGKIISGTKKSSIIDQKGKQILIKNKGYIHQF
;
A
#
# COMPACT_ATOMS: atom_id res chain seq x y z
N LEU A 1 -24.65 -6.37 -8.79
CA LEU A 1 -24.67 -4.98 -9.27
C LEU A 1 -23.75 -4.15 -8.37
N LYS A 2 -22.52 -3.81 -8.83
CA LYS A 2 -21.64 -2.86 -8.14
C LYS A 2 -22.34 -1.49 -8.14
N LYS A 3 -22.67 -0.97 -6.95
CA LYS A 3 -23.21 0.39 -6.79
C LYS A 3 -22.24 1.37 -7.45
N LYS A 4 -22.60 1.99 -8.58
CA LYS A 4 -21.82 3.07 -9.18
C LYS A 4 -21.96 4.31 -8.29
N ILE A 5 -20.89 4.70 -7.63
CA ILE A 5 -20.83 5.95 -6.88
C ILE A 5 -20.62 7.08 -7.90
N ARG A 6 -21.50 8.06 -7.89
CA ARG A 6 -21.34 9.28 -8.71
C ARG A 6 -20.63 10.34 -7.88
N PHE A 7 -19.56 10.87 -8.40
CA PHE A 7 -18.80 11.95 -7.78
C PHE A 7 -19.07 13.28 -8.50
N ASN A 8 -18.89 14.39 -7.80
CA ASN A 8 -18.86 15.69 -8.44
C ASN A 8 -17.60 15.83 -9.32
N LYS A 9 -17.62 16.85 -10.21
CA LYS A 9 -16.53 17.08 -11.17
C LYS A 9 -15.17 17.17 -10.50
N LYS A 10 -15.05 17.90 -9.39
CA LYS A 10 -13.77 18.11 -8.68
C LYS A 10 -13.16 16.80 -8.18
N ILE A 11 -13.97 15.89 -7.68
CA ILE A 11 -13.52 14.57 -7.20
C ILE A 11 -13.14 13.69 -8.39
N ASN A 12 -13.94 13.70 -9.46
CA ASN A 12 -13.61 12.96 -10.67
C ASN A 12 -12.29 13.42 -11.26
N ASP A 13 -12.10 14.74 -11.44
CA ASP A 13 -10.87 15.31 -12.00
C ASP A 13 -9.64 14.95 -11.14
N TYR A 14 -9.80 14.94 -9.80
CA TYR A 14 -8.75 14.50 -8.90
C TYR A 14 -8.31 13.05 -9.17
N PHE A 15 -9.25 12.10 -9.28
CA PHE A 15 -8.91 10.71 -9.52
C PHE A 15 -8.38 10.48 -10.92
N ILE A 16 -8.98 11.09 -11.94
CA ILE A 16 -8.52 11.03 -13.33
C ILE A 16 -7.08 11.53 -13.43
N LYS A 17 -6.79 12.69 -12.83
CA LYS A 17 -5.43 13.23 -12.82
C LYS A 17 -4.44 12.27 -12.17
N ASN A 18 -4.73 11.75 -10.97
CA ASN A 18 -3.81 10.86 -10.27
C ASN A 18 -3.65 9.49 -10.97
N TYR A 19 -4.63 9.06 -11.75
CA TYR A 19 -4.55 7.84 -12.55
C TYR A 19 -3.63 8.01 -13.76
N TYR A 20 -3.79 9.10 -14.53
CA TYR A 20 -3.00 9.35 -15.72
C TYR A 20 -1.64 10.02 -15.46
N GLU A 21 -1.52 10.74 -14.36
CA GLU A 21 -0.31 11.47 -13.96
C GLU A 21 0.07 11.09 -12.52
N PRO A 22 0.46 9.82 -12.24
CA PRO A 22 0.83 9.39 -10.90
C PRO A 22 2.09 10.12 -10.43
N ASN A 23 2.12 10.45 -9.15
CA ASN A 23 3.29 11.10 -8.54
C ASN A 23 4.39 10.06 -8.29
N ILE A 24 5.31 9.91 -9.25
CA ILE A 24 6.43 8.96 -9.18
C ILE A 24 7.51 9.50 -8.24
N GLN A 25 7.92 8.68 -7.27
CA GLN A 25 8.87 9.04 -6.22
C GLN A 25 10.33 8.86 -6.65
N ILE A 26 10.76 9.55 -7.71
CA ILE A 26 12.11 9.42 -8.31
C ILE A 26 13.22 9.69 -7.28
N ASN A 27 13.05 10.69 -6.40
CA ASN A 27 14.05 11.02 -5.41
C ASN A 27 14.25 9.93 -4.36
N LEU A 28 13.22 9.12 -4.09
CA LEU A 28 13.30 8.00 -3.17
C LEU A 28 14.06 6.82 -3.77
N THR A 29 13.98 6.59 -5.09
CA THR A 29 14.59 5.41 -5.73
C THR A 29 16.10 5.34 -5.51
N LYS A 30 16.81 6.46 -5.54
CA LYS A 30 18.26 6.53 -5.27
C LYS A 30 18.63 6.11 -3.84
N GLU A 31 17.75 6.36 -2.89
CA GLU A 31 17.94 6.00 -1.49
C GLU A 31 17.56 4.55 -1.19
N LEU A 32 16.65 3.96 -1.99
CA LEU A 32 16.22 2.58 -1.80
C LEU A 32 17.36 1.58 -1.89
N LEU A 33 18.34 1.81 -2.75
CA LEU A 33 19.55 0.96 -2.86
C LEU A 33 20.29 0.82 -1.51
N LYS A 34 20.23 1.85 -0.65
CA LYS A 34 20.89 1.86 0.65
C LYS A 34 19.97 1.42 1.80
N LEU A 35 18.67 1.64 1.65
CA LEU A 35 17.70 1.48 2.71
C LEU A 35 16.94 0.17 2.63
N ALA A 36 16.51 -0.23 1.43
CA ALA A 36 15.64 -1.37 1.24
C ALA A 36 16.41 -2.70 1.22
N ASN A 37 15.74 -3.75 1.70
CA ASN A 37 16.15 -5.13 1.46
C ASN A 37 15.52 -5.65 0.15
N SER A 38 14.28 -5.22 -0.12
CA SER A 38 13.57 -5.45 -1.38
C SER A 38 12.57 -4.33 -1.61
N SER A 39 12.22 -4.06 -2.86
CA SER A 39 11.22 -3.06 -3.24
C SER A 39 10.47 -3.48 -4.49
N ILE A 40 9.24 -3.02 -4.60
CA ILE A 40 8.34 -3.22 -5.76
C ILE A 40 7.42 -2.00 -5.87
N ASP A 41 6.95 -1.67 -7.05
CA ASP A 41 5.83 -0.74 -7.23
C ASP A 41 4.48 -1.44 -6.96
N ILE A 42 3.48 -0.67 -6.56
CA ILE A 42 2.13 -1.18 -6.34
C ILE A 42 1.33 -0.96 -7.63
N SER A 43 1.25 -1.99 -8.46
CA SER A 43 0.51 -2.00 -9.72
C SER A 43 -0.74 -2.88 -9.68
N ASP A 44 -0.66 -4.08 -9.12
CA ASP A 44 -1.80 -4.99 -9.02
C ASP A 44 -2.57 -4.86 -7.69
N GLY A 45 -1.99 -4.15 -6.75
CA GLY A 45 -2.55 -3.89 -5.42
C GLY A 45 -1.61 -4.29 -4.30
N LEU A 46 -1.69 -3.59 -3.18
CA LEU A 46 -0.74 -3.71 -2.06
C LEU A 46 -0.47 -5.16 -1.65
N ILE A 47 -1.52 -5.98 -1.56
CA ILE A 47 -1.37 -7.35 -1.06
C ILE A 47 -0.79 -8.28 -2.13
N ALA A 48 -1.25 -8.15 -3.39
CA ALA A 48 -0.73 -8.96 -4.49
C ALA A 48 0.77 -8.70 -4.70
N ASP A 49 1.18 -7.42 -4.73
CA ASP A 49 2.57 -7.06 -4.98
C ASP A 49 3.47 -7.38 -3.78
N LEU A 50 2.94 -7.26 -2.54
CA LEU A 50 3.65 -7.75 -1.36
C LEU A 50 3.89 -9.27 -1.42
N GLU A 51 2.90 -10.05 -1.84
CA GLU A 51 3.05 -11.51 -1.99
C GLU A 51 4.07 -11.86 -3.08
N LYS A 52 4.09 -11.15 -4.21
CA LYS A 52 5.13 -11.31 -5.22
C LYS A 52 6.52 -10.99 -4.67
N MET A 53 6.67 -9.89 -3.92
CA MET A 53 7.94 -9.45 -3.36
C MET A 53 8.54 -10.47 -2.39
N ILE A 54 7.73 -11.21 -1.62
CA ILE A 54 8.18 -12.22 -0.65
C ILE A 54 8.06 -13.66 -1.17
N ASN A 55 7.67 -13.85 -2.43
CA ASN A 55 7.41 -15.17 -3.01
C ASN A 55 8.61 -16.10 -2.88
N ASN A 56 8.34 -17.38 -2.59
CA ASN A 56 9.34 -18.48 -2.49
C ASN A 56 10.46 -18.28 -1.45
N GLN A 57 10.30 -17.40 -0.47
CA GLN A 57 11.35 -17.08 0.51
C GLN A 57 11.03 -17.60 1.94
N ASN A 58 10.02 -18.45 2.12
CA ASN A 58 9.55 -18.89 3.43
C ASN A 58 9.30 -17.70 4.39
N LEU A 59 8.67 -16.67 3.84
CA LEU A 59 8.31 -15.44 4.52
C LEU A 59 6.78 -15.27 4.59
N SER A 60 6.34 -14.58 5.61
CA SER A 60 4.96 -14.13 5.76
C SER A 60 4.95 -12.65 6.17
N TYR A 61 3.77 -12.04 6.21
CA TYR A 61 3.62 -10.65 6.60
C TYR A 61 2.53 -10.44 7.63
N GLN A 62 2.64 -9.35 8.38
CA GLN A 62 1.55 -8.79 9.15
C GLN A 62 1.39 -7.31 8.78
N ILE A 63 0.27 -6.96 8.13
CA ILE A 63 -0.07 -5.59 7.74
C ILE A 63 -1.08 -5.01 8.71
N ASN A 64 -0.81 -3.80 9.19
CA ASN A 64 -1.75 -2.98 9.94
C ASN A 64 -2.59 -2.15 8.96
N GLU A 65 -3.81 -2.60 8.64
CA GLU A 65 -4.68 -1.96 7.64
C GLU A 65 -4.87 -0.46 7.91
N TYR A 66 -5.05 -0.10 9.18
CA TYR A 66 -5.28 1.29 9.59
C TYR A 66 -4.07 2.21 9.33
N LYS A 67 -2.85 1.66 9.23
CA LYS A 67 -1.62 2.42 8.92
C LYS A 67 -1.38 2.62 7.43
N VAL A 68 -2.06 1.88 6.56
CA VAL A 68 -1.91 2.07 5.11
C VAL A 68 -2.37 3.49 4.76
N PRO A 69 -1.52 4.32 4.12
CA PRO A 69 -1.85 5.69 3.77
C PRO A 69 -3.02 5.75 2.79
N MET A 70 -3.86 6.77 2.94
CA MET A 70 -4.93 7.09 2.00
C MET A 70 -4.93 8.59 1.77
N SER A 71 -5.33 9.04 0.58
CA SER A 71 -5.55 10.45 0.32
C SER A 71 -6.70 11.00 1.17
N LYS A 72 -6.68 12.30 1.47
CA LYS A 72 -7.77 12.94 2.22
C LYS A 72 -9.12 12.75 1.52
N ILE A 73 -9.15 12.88 0.21
CA ILE A 73 -10.37 12.71 -0.60
C ILE A 73 -10.89 11.27 -0.49
N LEU A 74 -10.00 10.28 -0.66
CA LEU A 74 -10.40 8.87 -0.53
C LEU A 74 -10.88 8.54 0.88
N THR A 75 -10.25 9.10 1.91
CA THR A 75 -10.69 8.94 3.31
C THR A 75 -12.10 9.48 3.54
N MET A 76 -12.43 10.64 2.97
CA MET A 76 -13.80 11.20 3.02
C MET A 76 -14.80 10.27 2.34
N ILE A 77 -14.49 9.81 1.12
CA ILE A 77 -15.36 8.90 0.35
C ILE A 77 -15.61 7.59 1.10
N ILE A 78 -14.57 7.00 1.71
CA ILE A 78 -14.70 5.79 2.52
C ILE A 78 -15.73 6.01 3.64
N LYS A 79 -15.66 7.14 4.34
CA LYS A 79 -16.57 7.49 5.42
C LYS A 79 -18.00 7.71 4.91
N ASP A 80 -18.17 8.56 3.88
CA ASP A 80 -19.46 8.97 3.37
C ASP A 80 -20.25 7.82 2.73
N HIS A 81 -19.55 6.94 2.02
CA HIS A 81 -20.17 5.78 1.35
C HIS A 81 -20.05 4.47 2.13
N LYS A 82 -19.57 4.51 3.39
CA LYS A 82 -19.38 3.34 4.26
C LYS A 82 -18.59 2.21 3.57
N LEU A 83 -17.56 2.56 2.79
CA LEU A 83 -16.70 1.60 2.13
C LEU A 83 -15.72 0.99 3.12
N LYS A 84 -15.26 -0.23 2.81
CA LYS A 84 -14.22 -0.87 3.61
C LYS A 84 -12.85 -0.57 3.02
N LYS A 85 -11.95 0.01 3.82
CA LYS A 85 -10.57 0.30 3.43
C LYS A 85 -9.87 -0.95 2.92
N SER A 86 -10.10 -2.09 3.56
CA SER A 86 -9.56 -3.40 3.17
C SER A 86 -9.88 -3.83 1.74
N GLN A 87 -10.98 -3.35 1.16
CA GLN A 87 -11.31 -3.61 -0.24
C GLN A 87 -10.55 -2.71 -1.20
N LEU A 88 -10.17 -1.51 -0.75
CA LEU A 88 -9.49 -0.52 -1.58
C LEU A 88 -7.97 -0.77 -1.65
N ILE A 89 -7.36 -1.24 -0.57
CA ILE A 89 -5.92 -1.56 -0.57
C ILE A 89 -5.54 -2.75 -1.46
N SER A 90 -6.53 -3.48 -1.95
CA SER A 90 -6.36 -4.57 -2.92
C SER A 90 -6.58 -4.14 -4.37
N ASN A 91 -6.91 -2.88 -4.61
CA ASN A 91 -6.98 -2.35 -5.97
C ASN A 91 -5.58 -1.91 -6.40
N GLY A 92 -5.30 -2.04 -7.69
CA GLY A 92 -4.03 -1.64 -8.29
C GLY A 92 -3.99 -0.18 -8.73
N ASP A 93 -3.03 0.12 -9.62
CA ASP A 93 -2.81 1.43 -10.24
C ASP A 93 -2.43 2.57 -9.27
N ASP A 94 -1.84 2.21 -8.12
CA ASP A 94 -1.38 3.22 -7.15
C ASP A 94 0.01 3.79 -7.50
N TYR A 95 0.85 3.01 -8.16
CA TYR A 95 2.23 3.34 -8.56
C TYR A 95 3.08 3.91 -7.42
N GLN A 96 2.77 3.49 -6.19
CA GLN A 96 3.55 3.83 -5.01
C GLN A 96 4.61 2.76 -4.76
N ILE A 97 5.69 3.14 -4.09
CA ILE A 97 6.78 2.21 -3.78
C ILE A 97 6.47 1.48 -2.48
N LEU A 98 6.43 0.15 -2.54
CA LEU A 98 6.45 -0.73 -1.39
C LEU A 98 7.88 -1.26 -1.20
N PHE A 99 8.41 -1.20 0.02
CA PHE A 99 9.73 -1.77 0.30
C PHE A 99 9.81 -2.35 1.71
N THR A 100 10.75 -3.26 1.89
CA THR A 100 11.12 -3.80 3.21
C THR A 100 12.48 -3.24 3.64
N ALA A 101 12.67 -3.08 4.93
CA ALA A 101 13.93 -2.63 5.50
C ALA A 101 14.15 -3.24 6.88
N SER A 102 15.43 -3.37 7.27
CA SER A 102 15.79 -3.79 8.61
C SER A 102 15.29 -2.81 9.67
N PRO A 103 14.82 -3.26 10.83
CA PRO A 103 14.37 -2.37 11.92
C PRO A 103 15.42 -1.35 12.34
N SER A 104 16.71 -1.68 12.28
CA SER A 104 17.84 -0.78 12.59
C SER A 104 17.89 0.45 11.69
N LYS A 105 17.33 0.38 10.47
CA LYS A 105 17.30 1.52 9.52
C LYS A 105 16.12 2.48 9.78
N ALA A 106 15.25 2.23 10.75
CA ALA A 106 14.04 3.01 10.96
C ALA A 106 14.31 4.52 11.11
N ARG A 107 15.30 4.89 11.94
CA ARG A 107 15.69 6.31 12.15
C ARG A 107 16.25 6.97 10.88
N ILE A 108 17.03 6.22 10.10
CA ILE A 108 17.59 6.72 8.85
C ILE A 108 16.47 6.95 7.83
N ILE A 109 15.51 6.02 7.73
CA ILE A 109 14.35 6.13 6.84
C ILE A 109 13.50 7.35 7.22
N GLU A 110 13.25 7.57 8.52
CA GLU A 110 12.50 8.74 8.99
C GLU A 110 13.21 10.05 8.62
N ASN A 111 14.51 10.15 8.82
CA ASN A 111 15.29 11.33 8.44
C ASN A 111 15.26 11.57 6.93
N LYS A 112 15.40 10.51 6.12
CA LYS A 112 15.31 10.61 4.66
C LYS A 112 13.90 11.01 4.19
N SER A 113 12.85 10.49 4.81
CA SER A 113 11.48 10.91 4.56
C SER A 113 11.29 12.42 4.72
N LYS A 114 11.84 12.99 5.80
CA LYS A 114 11.80 14.45 6.06
C LYS A 114 12.64 15.23 5.03
N LEU A 115 13.87 14.80 4.76
CA LEU A 115 14.79 15.47 3.85
C LEU A 115 14.25 15.50 2.41
N LEU A 116 13.68 14.39 1.95
CA LEU A 116 13.14 14.27 0.59
C LEU A 116 11.72 14.80 0.46
N GLN A 117 11.09 15.19 1.57
CA GLN A 117 9.67 15.58 1.63
C GLN A 117 8.74 14.50 1.07
N VAL A 118 9.14 13.23 1.18
CA VAL A 118 8.37 12.05 0.74
C VAL A 118 7.84 11.33 1.96
N LYS A 119 6.53 11.22 2.08
CA LYS A 119 5.91 10.51 3.20
C LYS A 119 6.17 9.01 3.10
N ILE A 120 6.97 8.48 4.01
CA ILE A 120 7.21 7.03 4.16
C ILE A 120 6.47 6.54 5.40
N THR A 121 5.68 5.48 5.26
CA THR A 121 4.84 4.96 6.35
C THR A 121 5.14 3.49 6.60
N LYS A 122 5.51 3.13 7.83
CA LYS A 122 5.62 1.73 8.25
C LYS A 122 4.21 1.15 8.43
N ILE A 123 3.81 0.29 7.50
CA ILE A 123 2.48 -0.33 7.47
C ILE A 123 2.41 -1.72 8.07
N GLY A 124 3.58 -2.36 8.34
CA GLY A 124 3.60 -3.73 8.84
C GLY A 124 5.00 -4.26 9.07
N LYS A 125 5.12 -5.56 9.07
CA LYS A 125 6.38 -6.30 9.20
C LYS A 125 6.37 -7.59 8.38
N ILE A 126 7.54 -7.99 7.92
CA ILE A 126 7.80 -9.33 7.39
C ILE A 126 8.20 -10.25 8.53
N ILE A 127 7.78 -11.50 8.47
CA ILE A 127 7.99 -12.52 9.48
C ILE A 127 8.61 -13.74 8.78
N SER A 128 9.73 -14.24 9.28
CA SER A 128 10.33 -15.48 8.80
C SER A 128 9.59 -16.70 9.33
N GLY A 129 9.62 -17.77 8.57
CA GLY A 129 9.05 -19.07 8.94
C GLY A 129 7.65 -19.31 8.38
N THR A 130 7.01 -20.39 8.82
CA THR A 130 5.76 -20.96 8.28
C THR A 130 4.48 -20.30 8.78
N LYS A 131 4.56 -19.15 9.47
CA LYS A 131 3.38 -18.44 9.95
C LYS A 131 2.53 -17.94 8.78
N LYS A 132 1.20 -18.01 8.92
CA LYS A 132 0.29 -17.45 7.92
C LYS A 132 0.36 -15.93 7.90
N SER A 133 0.38 -15.35 6.71
CA SER A 133 0.26 -13.91 6.51
C SER A 133 -1.08 -13.40 7.05
N SER A 134 -1.08 -12.19 7.60
CA SER A 134 -2.27 -11.61 8.21
C SER A 134 -2.37 -10.10 7.97
N ILE A 135 -3.60 -9.63 7.94
CA ILE A 135 -3.92 -8.21 7.92
C ILE A 135 -4.79 -7.96 9.15
N ILE A 136 -4.44 -6.95 9.93
CA ILE A 136 -5.13 -6.66 11.19
C ILE A 136 -5.69 -5.25 11.21
N ASP A 137 -6.82 -5.08 11.88
CA ASP A 137 -7.42 -3.78 12.18
C ASP A 137 -6.74 -3.10 13.37
N GLN A 138 -7.23 -1.92 13.74
CA GLN A 138 -6.71 -1.15 14.87
C GLN A 138 -6.86 -1.86 16.22
N LYS A 139 -7.79 -2.80 16.33
CA LYS A 139 -8.02 -3.61 17.53
C LYS A 139 -7.23 -4.92 17.54
N GLY A 140 -6.40 -5.15 16.50
CA GLY A 140 -5.63 -6.39 16.34
C GLY A 140 -6.44 -7.56 15.79
N LYS A 141 -7.71 -7.36 15.41
CA LYS A 141 -8.55 -8.40 14.81
C LYS A 141 -8.14 -8.64 13.36
N GLN A 142 -8.05 -9.90 12.97
CA GLN A 142 -7.72 -10.27 11.59
C GLN A 142 -8.83 -9.87 10.61
N ILE A 143 -8.44 -9.27 9.52
CA ILE A 143 -9.31 -8.89 8.39
C ILE A 143 -9.09 -9.92 7.27
N LEU A 144 -10.19 -10.50 6.78
CA LEU A 144 -10.16 -11.34 5.60
C LEU A 144 -10.29 -10.48 4.34
N ILE A 145 -9.30 -10.55 3.47
CA ILE A 145 -9.33 -9.94 2.14
C ILE A 145 -9.68 -11.02 1.13
N LYS A 146 -10.84 -10.88 0.49
CA LYS A 146 -11.33 -11.85 -0.51
C LYS A 146 -10.58 -11.72 -1.84
N ASN A 147 -10.27 -10.50 -2.25
CA ASN A 147 -9.52 -10.20 -3.47
C ASN A 147 -8.20 -9.53 -3.09
N LYS A 148 -7.08 -10.15 -3.42
CA LYS A 148 -5.75 -9.66 -3.03
C LYS A 148 -5.16 -8.65 -4.01
N GLY A 149 -5.68 -8.59 -5.23
CA GLY A 149 -5.20 -7.71 -6.28
C GLY A 149 -5.83 -8.01 -7.62
N TYR A 150 -5.37 -7.32 -8.66
CA TYR A 150 -5.77 -7.59 -10.03
C TYR A 150 -5.15 -8.91 -10.51
N ILE A 151 -5.95 -9.72 -11.20
CA ILE A 151 -5.49 -10.98 -11.81
C ILE A 151 -5.56 -10.79 -13.31
N HIS A 152 -4.41 -10.81 -13.97
CA HIS A 152 -4.34 -10.87 -15.42
C HIS A 152 -4.90 -12.22 -15.89
N GLN A 153 -5.97 -12.19 -16.68
CA GLN A 153 -6.48 -13.35 -17.38
C GLN A 153 -5.87 -13.33 -18.76
N PHE A 154 -4.99 -14.29 -19.01
CA PHE A 154 -4.44 -14.57 -20.36
C PHE A 154 -5.23 -15.68 -21.01
#